data_47cb6ec6ca074004a2c1eeb30c180860
#
_entry.id   47cb6ec6ca074004a2c1eeb30c180860
#
_cell.length_a   1.000
_cell.length_b   1.000
_cell.length_c   1.000
_cell.angle_alpha   90.00
_cell.angle_beta   90.00
_cell.angle_gamma   90.00
#
_symmetry.space_group_name_H-M   'P 1'
#
loop_
_entity.id
_entity.type
_entity.pdbx_description
1 polymer ?
#
loop_
_entity_poly.entity_id
_entity_poly.type
_entity_poly.pdbx_seq_one_letter_code
_entity_poly.pdbx_strand_id
1 'polypeptide(L)'
;MAAENIPVVMKEVFRYAGIPVSKISSLDDETKKLAETAVEKIRSVMSPRACYARFEIKIDTVSSQADITSQHAGNSNDDITSNARPVISFSNYKIESRDLAVNLKDCNSIYIFAATLGTAVDKEIQKASKINPALAVMLQACGAMFIESYCDTLESELLAEEKKDCNVFVPRYSPGYGDVPLVNQKIFFDILKCEKNLGLTLTDSFLMMPEKSVTAFIGIKKI
;
A
#
# COMPACT_ATOMS: atom_id res chain seq x y z
N MET A 1 -9.26 4.52 -15.10
CA MET A 1 -10.55 3.84 -14.79
C MET A 1 -11.54 4.87 -14.28
N ALA A 2 -12.82 4.80 -14.69
CA ALA A 2 -13.87 5.68 -14.18
C ALA A 2 -14.29 5.23 -12.76
N ALA A 3 -14.66 6.20 -11.90
CA ALA A 3 -15.12 5.98 -10.54
C ALA A 3 -16.28 4.95 -10.41
N GLU A 4 -17.11 4.91 -11.45
CA GLU A 4 -18.27 4.00 -11.53
C GLU A 4 -17.89 2.52 -11.60
N ASN A 5 -16.70 2.21 -12.13
CA ASN A 5 -16.24 0.83 -12.33
C ASN A 5 -15.51 0.25 -11.11
N ILE A 6 -15.28 1.04 -10.06
CA ILE A 6 -14.64 0.53 -8.85
C ILE A 6 -15.67 -0.22 -8.01
N PRO A 7 -15.43 -1.52 -7.69
CA PRO A 7 -16.36 -2.34 -6.93
C PRO A 7 -16.65 -1.76 -5.53
N VAL A 8 -17.89 -1.92 -5.07
CA VAL A 8 -18.30 -1.63 -3.69
C VAL A 8 -18.38 -2.93 -2.92
N VAL A 9 -17.62 -3.02 -1.83
CA VAL A 9 -17.63 -4.18 -0.93
C VAL A 9 -18.20 -3.73 0.41
N MET A 10 -19.52 -3.78 0.57
CA MET A 10 -20.23 -3.29 1.78
C MET A 10 -19.72 -3.93 3.07
N LYS A 11 -19.30 -5.19 3.03
CA LYS A 11 -18.68 -5.86 4.19
C LYS A 11 -17.41 -5.13 4.65
N GLU A 12 -16.60 -4.64 3.72
CA GLU A 12 -15.38 -3.88 4.02
C GLU A 12 -15.72 -2.48 4.56
N VAL A 13 -16.76 -1.82 4.02
CA VAL A 13 -17.24 -0.54 4.58
C VAL A 13 -17.55 -0.71 6.06
N PHE A 14 -18.35 -1.72 6.43
CA PHE A 14 -18.69 -1.96 7.83
C PHE A 14 -17.47 -2.33 8.67
N ARG A 15 -16.56 -3.13 8.15
CA ARG A 15 -15.31 -3.48 8.82
C ARG A 15 -14.46 -2.25 9.12
N TYR A 16 -14.27 -1.35 8.12
CA TYR A 16 -13.53 -0.10 8.30
C TYR A 16 -14.26 0.90 9.22
N ALA A 17 -15.58 0.83 9.31
CA ALA A 17 -16.37 1.59 10.30
C ALA A 17 -16.29 1.02 11.73
N GLY A 18 -15.49 -0.05 11.95
CA GLY A 18 -15.33 -0.69 13.25
C GLY A 18 -16.47 -1.64 13.64
N ILE A 19 -17.31 -2.04 12.69
CA ILE A 19 -18.43 -2.97 12.94
C ILE A 19 -17.94 -4.42 12.77
N PRO A 20 -18.02 -5.26 13.81
CA PRO A 20 -17.64 -6.66 13.71
C PRO A 20 -18.43 -7.41 12.63
N VAL A 21 -17.77 -8.29 11.88
CA VAL A 21 -18.40 -9.07 10.80
C VAL A 21 -19.62 -9.86 11.27
N SER A 22 -19.58 -10.39 12.50
CA SER A 22 -20.70 -11.14 13.11
C SER A 22 -21.94 -10.30 13.36
N LYS A 23 -21.83 -8.96 13.40
CA LYS A 23 -22.95 -8.03 13.62
C LYS A 23 -23.53 -7.45 12.33
N ILE A 24 -22.92 -7.67 11.18
CA ILE A 24 -23.36 -7.06 9.91
C ILE A 24 -24.78 -7.49 9.54
N SER A 25 -25.13 -8.77 9.75
CA SER A 25 -26.47 -9.29 9.44
C SER A 25 -27.57 -8.72 10.32
N SER A 26 -27.24 -8.23 11.52
CA SER A 26 -28.18 -7.68 12.52
C SER A 26 -28.19 -6.15 12.58
N LEU A 27 -27.54 -5.48 11.61
CA LEU A 27 -27.55 -4.02 11.54
C LEU A 27 -28.98 -3.50 11.29
N ASP A 28 -29.32 -2.40 11.98
CA ASP A 28 -30.55 -1.67 11.72
C ASP A 28 -30.53 -0.99 10.34
N ASP A 29 -31.72 -0.65 9.87
CA ASP A 29 -31.89 -0.07 8.54
C ASP A 29 -31.32 1.37 8.44
N GLU A 30 -31.26 2.09 9.57
CA GLU A 30 -30.67 3.43 9.62
C GLU A 30 -29.15 3.36 9.34
N THR A 31 -28.45 2.44 10.00
CA THR A 31 -27.00 2.21 9.78
C THR A 31 -26.72 1.77 8.34
N LYS A 32 -27.54 0.88 7.77
CA LYS A 32 -27.38 0.44 6.37
C LYS A 32 -27.56 1.60 5.41
N LYS A 33 -28.61 2.38 5.57
CA LYS A 33 -28.91 3.56 4.74
C LYS A 33 -27.83 4.64 4.86
N LEU A 34 -27.26 4.82 6.06
CA LEU A 34 -26.14 5.72 6.27
C LEU A 34 -24.91 5.30 5.48
N ALA A 35 -24.61 3.99 5.46
CA ALA A 35 -23.51 3.44 4.68
C ALA A 35 -23.73 3.58 3.15
N GLU A 36 -24.94 3.31 2.66
CA GLU A 36 -25.32 3.53 1.25
C GLU A 36 -25.15 4.99 0.85
N THR A 37 -25.66 5.91 1.68
CA THR A 37 -25.51 7.36 1.47
C THR A 37 -24.02 7.77 1.42
N ALA A 38 -23.18 7.18 2.27
CA ALA A 38 -21.76 7.46 2.30
C ALA A 38 -21.06 6.93 1.04
N VAL A 39 -21.43 5.75 0.55
CA VAL A 39 -20.92 5.18 -0.70
C VAL A 39 -21.25 6.12 -1.88
N GLU A 40 -22.50 6.56 -2.01
CA GLU A 40 -22.91 7.46 -3.08
C GLU A 40 -22.16 8.80 -3.03
N LYS A 41 -22.01 9.38 -1.83
CA LYS A 41 -21.28 10.63 -1.64
C LYS A 41 -19.81 10.51 -2.02
N ILE A 42 -19.09 9.49 -1.54
CA ILE A 42 -17.69 9.29 -1.92
C ILE A 42 -17.56 9.05 -3.42
N ARG A 43 -18.41 8.18 -4.00
CA ARG A 43 -18.40 7.90 -5.44
C ARG A 43 -18.62 9.16 -6.29
N SER A 44 -19.47 10.07 -5.85
CA SER A 44 -19.78 11.30 -6.61
C SER A 44 -18.65 12.33 -6.60
N VAL A 45 -17.72 12.27 -5.62
CA VAL A 45 -16.65 13.26 -5.48
C VAL A 45 -15.26 12.70 -5.76
N MET A 46 -15.08 11.37 -5.72
CA MET A 46 -13.77 10.77 -5.96
C MET A 46 -13.31 10.92 -7.40
N SER A 47 -12.00 11.12 -7.56
CA SER A 47 -11.31 11.19 -8.86
C SER A 47 -10.13 10.24 -8.83
N PRO A 48 -10.35 8.93 -9.03
CA PRO A 48 -9.31 7.91 -8.93
C PRO A 48 -8.22 8.13 -9.98
N ARG A 49 -6.97 8.16 -9.53
CA ARG A 49 -5.79 8.26 -10.40
C ARG A 49 -4.70 7.37 -9.85
N ALA A 50 -3.91 6.77 -10.74
CA ALA A 50 -2.75 5.99 -10.39
C ALA A 50 -1.60 6.22 -11.37
N CYS A 51 -0.40 5.97 -10.92
CA CYS A 51 0.79 5.83 -11.75
C CYS A 51 1.65 4.69 -11.22
N TYR A 52 2.38 4.04 -12.11
CA TYR A 52 3.22 2.90 -11.78
C TYR A 52 4.43 2.82 -12.71
N ALA A 53 5.45 2.09 -12.26
CA ALA A 53 6.63 1.77 -13.06
C ALA A 53 7.15 0.38 -12.66
N ARG A 54 7.72 -0.35 -13.66
CA ARG A 54 8.28 -1.69 -13.48
C ARG A 54 9.80 -1.62 -13.43
N PHE A 55 10.42 -2.37 -12.50
CA PHE A 55 11.86 -2.45 -12.34
C PHE A 55 12.30 -3.89 -12.12
N GLU A 56 13.48 -4.24 -12.61
CA GLU A 56 14.19 -5.43 -12.15
C GLU A 56 14.76 -5.20 -10.76
N ILE A 57 14.79 -6.25 -9.94
CA ILE A 57 15.33 -6.19 -8.59
C ILE A 57 16.50 -7.15 -8.41
N LYS A 58 17.35 -6.79 -7.44
CA LYS A 58 18.34 -7.68 -6.83
C LYS A 58 18.14 -7.67 -5.33
N ILE A 59 18.16 -8.86 -4.71
CA ILE A 59 18.11 -9.02 -3.27
C ILE A 59 19.46 -9.59 -2.83
N ASP A 60 20.27 -8.73 -2.23
CA ASP A 60 21.55 -9.13 -1.68
C ASP A 60 21.35 -9.54 -0.22
N THR A 61 21.47 -10.83 0.05
CA THR A 61 21.61 -11.33 1.42
C THR A 61 23.07 -11.11 1.82
N VAL A 62 23.33 -10.22 2.75
CA VAL A 62 24.69 -10.01 3.25
C VAL A 62 25.15 -11.29 3.97
N SER A 63 25.81 -12.17 3.24
CA SER A 63 26.64 -13.19 3.85
C SER A 63 27.81 -12.46 4.51
N SER A 64 27.96 -12.59 5.82
CA SER A 64 29.11 -12.10 6.56
C SER A 64 30.40 -12.80 6.07
N GLN A 65 30.99 -12.28 4.99
CA GLN A 65 32.40 -12.44 4.74
C GLN A 65 33.09 -11.21 5.35
N ALA A 66 33.22 -11.24 6.67
CA ALA A 66 34.30 -10.51 7.31
C ALA A 66 35.59 -11.24 6.97
N ASP A 67 36.49 -10.59 6.26
CA ASP A 67 37.88 -11.00 6.11
C ASP A 67 38.45 -11.29 7.49
N ILE A 68 38.58 -12.60 7.83
CA ILE A 68 39.30 -13.04 9.00
C ILE A 68 40.77 -13.07 8.63
N THR A 69 41.47 -11.95 8.80
CA THR A 69 42.90 -11.92 9.04
C THR A 69 43.14 -11.27 10.40
N SER A 70 43.11 -12.06 11.43
CA SER A 70 44.09 -12.03 12.52
C SER A 70 43.67 -13.00 13.65
N GLN A 71 44.63 -13.85 13.98
CA GLN A 71 44.65 -14.80 15.06
C GLN A 71 44.40 -14.12 16.42
N HIS A 72 43.45 -14.59 17.25
CA HIS A 72 43.71 -14.91 18.68
C HIS A 72 42.54 -15.72 19.23
N ALA A 73 42.89 -16.77 19.90
CA ALA A 73 41.99 -17.70 20.58
C ALA A 73 41.34 -17.06 21.82
N GLY A 74 40.04 -17.32 21.98
CA GLY A 74 39.29 -16.96 23.19
C GLY A 74 37.88 -17.51 23.09
N ASN A 75 37.60 -18.58 23.87
CA ASN A 75 36.29 -19.21 24.04
C ASN A 75 35.25 -18.21 24.53
N SER A 76 34.16 -18.03 23.80
CA SER A 76 32.83 -17.78 24.35
C SER A 76 31.79 -18.08 23.26
N ASN A 77 30.92 -19.06 23.57
CA ASN A 77 29.71 -19.36 22.79
C ASN A 77 28.73 -18.21 22.96
N ASP A 78 28.80 -17.22 22.11
CA ASP A 78 27.71 -16.27 21.85
C ASP A 78 27.34 -16.45 20.39
N ASP A 79 26.11 -16.90 20.15
CA ASP A 79 25.47 -16.92 18.84
C ASP A 79 25.44 -15.48 18.28
N ILE A 80 26.48 -15.09 17.58
CA ILE A 80 26.50 -13.88 16.76
C ILE A 80 25.67 -14.19 15.50
N THR A 81 24.35 -14.20 15.65
CA THR A 81 23.46 -14.08 14.49
C THR A 81 23.75 -12.73 13.85
N SER A 82 24.39 -12.75 12.68
CA SER A 82 24.72 -11.56 11.91
C SER A 82 23.46 -10.70 11.73
N ASN A 83 23.45 -9.50 12.33
CA ASN A 83 22.33 -8.54 12.32
C ASN A 83 22.17 -7.84 10.96
N ALA A 84 22.85 -8.31 9.92
CA ALA A 84 22.80 -7.74 8.58
C ALA A 84 21.44 -7.97 7.94
N ARG A 85 20.79 -6.89 7.53
CA ARG A 85 19.49 -6.92 6.83
C ARG A 85 19.71 -7.14 5.34
N PRO A 86 18.86 -7.93 4.66
CA PRO A 86 18.87 -8.01 3.21
C PRO A 86 18.65 -6.63 2.58
N VAL A 87 19.34 -6.38 1.46
CA VAL A 87 19.25 -5.13 0.69
C VAL A 87 18.53 -5.42 -0.61
N ILE A 88 17.39 -4.80 -0.82
CA ILE A 88 16.64 -4.83 -2.08
C ILE A 88 17.09 -3.64 -2.90
N SER A 89 17.65 -3.89 -4.09
CA SER A 89 18.17 -2.87 -5.01
C SER A 89 17.33 -2.85 -6.28
N PHE A 90 16.92 -1.66 -6.74
CA PHE A 90 16.23 -1.45 -8.02
C PHE A 90 16.50 -0.01 -8.50
N SER A 91 16.69 0.16 -9.79
CA SER A 91 17.17 1.45 -10.32
C SER A 91 18.38 1.97 -9.53
N ASN A 92 18.31 3.16 -8.98
CA ASN A 92 19.35 3.78 -8.15
C ASN A 92 19.01 3.75 -6.64
N TYR A 93 18.01 2.97 -6.24
CA TYR A 93 17.53 2.91 -4.86
C TYR A 93 17.88 1.60 -4.20
N LYS A 94 18.02 1.66 -2.87
CA LYS A 94 18.27 0.52 -1.99
C LYS A 94 17.38 0.61 -0.77
N ILE A 95 16.79 -0.51 -0.38
CA ILE A 95 15.97 -0.63 0.84
C ILE A 95 16.49 -1.81 1.65
N GLU A 96 16.82 -1.56 2.89
CA GLU A 96 17.21 -2.59 3.85
C GLU A 96 15.96 -3.06 4.59
N SER A 97 15.52 -4.29 4.33
CA SER A 97 14.34 -4.86 4.99
C SER A 97 14.33 -6.38 4.88
N ARG A 98 14.10 -7.06 6.00
CA ARG A 98 13.87 -8.50 6.05
C ARG A 98 12.48 -8.86 5.55
N ASP A 99 11.48 -8.12 6.00
CA ASP A 99 10.07 -8.40 5.69
C ASP A 99 9.79 -8.20 4.20
N LEU A 100 10.32 -7.12 3.60
CA LEU A 100 10.21 -6.89 2.17
C LEU A 100 10.98 -7.95 1.37
N ALA A 101 12.18 -8.36 1.81
CA ALA A 101 12.94 -9.41 1.15
C ALA A 101 12.20 -10.76 1.20
N VAL A 102 11.51 -11.07 2.29
CA VAL A 102 10.67 -12.27 2.41
C VAL A 102 9.45 -12.18 1.48
N ASN A 103 8.78 -11.02 1.43
CA ASN A 103 7.65 -10.78 0.52
C ASN A 103 8.07 -10.94 -0.94
N LEU A 104 9.24 -10.40 -1.32
CA LEU A 104 9.76 -10.42 -2.69
C LEU A 104 10.59 -11.69 -3.00
N LYS A 105 10.56 -12.70 -2.13
CA LYS A 105 11.28 -13.95 -2.37
C LYS A 105 10.88 -14.56 -3.72
N ASP A 106 11.90 -14.97 -4.50
CA ASP A 106 11.76 -15.53 -5.85
C ASP A 106 11.20 -14.55 -6.90
N CYS A 107 11.05 -13.27 -6.58
CA CYS A 107 10.72 -12.24 -7.55
C CYS A 107 12.00 -11.76 -8.27
N ASN A 108 11.87 -11.51 -9.57
CA ASN A 108 12.95 -10.92 -10.39
C ASN A 108 12.65 -9.46 -10.75
N SER A 109 11.44 -9.01 -10.58
CA SER A 109 11.02 -7.64 -10.83
C SER A 109 9.89 -7.21 -9.90
N ILE A 110 9.66 -5.90 -9.86
CA ILE A 110 8.58 -5.29 -9.08
C ILE A 110 7.85 -4.24 -9.91
N TYR A 111 6.57 -4.06 -9.63
CA TYR A 111 5.90 -2.79 -9.84
C TYR A 111 6.04 -1.93 -8.59
N ILE A 112 6.32 -0.64 -8.80
CA ILE A 112 6.07 0.41 -7.82
C ILE A 112 4.87 1.17 -8.32
N PHE A 113 3.85 1.37 -7.46
CA PHE A 113 2.69 2.16 -7.84
C PHE A 113 2.28 3.13 -6.75
N ALA A 114 1.57 4.18 -7.16
CA ALA A 114 0.88 5.12 -6.30
C ALA A 114 -0.53 5.32 -6.83
N ALA A 115 -1.51 5.34 -5.94
CA ALA A 115 -2.92 5.55 -6.25
C ALA A 115 -3.55 6.53 -5.28
N THR A 116 -4.57 7.28 -5.73
CA THR A 116 -5.32 8.23 -4.91
C THR A 116 -6.78 8.32 -5.36
N LEU A 117 -7.68 8.64 -4.44
CA LEU A 117 -9.06 9.02 -4.74
C LEU A 117 -9.24 10.54 -4.94
N GLY A 118 -8.19 11.33 -4.69
CA GLY A 118 -8.20 12.77 -4.85
C GLY A 118 -8.68 13.54 -3.61
N THR A 119 -8.40 14.84 -3.59
CA THR A 119 -8.61 15.74 -2.44
C THR A 119 -10.08 16.01 -2.10
N ALA A 120 -11.00 15.80 -3.04
CA ALA A 120 -12.42 16.04 -2.80
C ALA A 120 -13.02 15.08 -1.78
N VAL A 121 -12.47 13.85 -1.68
CA VAL A 121 -12.88 12.87 -0.68
C VAL A 121 -12.56 13.36 0.74
N ASP A 122 -11.34 13.85 0.99
CA ASP A 122 -10.96 14.36 2.30
C ASP A 122 -11.79 15.58 2.71
N LYS A 123 -12.10 16.47 1.74
CA LYS A 123 -12.95 17.63 1.98
C LYS A 123 -14.38 17.25 2.35
N GLU A 124 -14.95 16.23 1.70
CA GLU A 124 -16.29 15.74 2.04
C GLU A 124 -16.35 15.12 3.43
N ILE A 125 -15.31 14.34 3.80
CA ILE A 125 -15.17 13.78 5.14
C ILE A 125 -15.04 14.89 6.19
N GLN A 126 -14.18 15.89 5.97
CA GLN A 126 -14.00 17.03 6.88
C GLN A 126 -15.27 17.86 7.04
N LYS A 127 -16.03 18.06 5.96
CA LYS A 127 -17.32 18.73 6.01
C LYS A 127 -18.31 17.95 6.87
N ALA A 128 -18.43 16.64 6.65
CA ALA A 128 -19.33 15.79 7.41
C ALA A 128 -18.94 15.74 8.90
N SER A 129 -17.66 15.75 9.23
CA SER A 129 -17.19 15.68 10.63
C SER A 129 -17.70 16.86 11.51
N LYS A 130 -18.01 18.01 10.89
CA LYS A 130 -18.54 19.20 11.59
C LYS A 130 -20.06 19.18 11.76
N ILE A 131 -20.78 18.37 10.96
CA ILE A 131 -22.25 18.43 10.86
C ILE A 131 -22.87 17.11 11.37
N ASN A 132 -22.31 15.98 10.95
CA ASN A 132 -22.82 14.64 11.27
C ASN A 132 -21.63 13.67 11.45
N PRO A 133 -21.15 13.50 12.71
CA PRO A 133 -20.01 12.62 13.01
C PRO A 133 -20.23 11.16 12.59
N ALA A 134 -21.46 10.64 12.68
CA ALA A 134 -21.77 9.27 12.27
C ALA A 134 -21.58 9.09 10.76
N LEU A 135 -22.04 10.07 9.96
CA LEU A 135 -21.78 10.09 8.52
C LEU A 135 -20.29 10.21 8.21
N ALA A 136 -19.54 11.01 8.97
CA ALA A 136 -18.10 11.17 8.76
C ALA A 136 -17.35 9.83 8.96
N VAL A 137 -17.71 9.04 9.98
CA VAL A 137 -17.14 7.69 10.18
C VAL A 137 -17.44 6.79 8.99
N MET A 138 -18.67 6.79 8.48
CA MET A 138 -19.02 6.00 7.30
C MET A 138 -18.30 6.48 6.03
N LEU A 139 -18.14 7.79 5.83
CA LEU A 139 -17.36 8.34 4.72
C LEU A 139 -15.88 7.95 4.78
N GLN A 140 -15.28 7.97 5.99
CA GLN A 140 -13.91 7.47 6.20
C GLN A 140 -13.78 6.00 5.82
N ALA A 141 -14.73 5.18 6.25
CA ALA A 141 -14.79 3.75 5.94
C ALA A 141 -14.98 3.49 4.45
N CYS A 142 -15.88 4.23 3.79
CA CYS A 142 -16.09 4.15 2.34
C CYS A 142 -14.85 4.57 1.58
N GLY A 143 -14.17 5.64 1.98
CA GLY A 143 -12.93 6.07 1.36
C GLY A 143 -11.83 5.03 1.47
N ALA A 144 -11.70 4.34 2.62
CA ALA A 144 -10.77 3.24 2.80
C ALA A 144 -11.12 2.04 1.89
N MET A 145 -12.39 1.64 1.86
CA MET A 145 -12.86 0.58 0.96
C MET A 145 -12.59 0.91 -0.52
N PHE A 146 -12.90 2.13 -0.95
CA PHE A 146 -12.73 2.50 -2.35
C PHE A 146 -11.27 2.57 -2.79
N ILE A 147 -10.35 3.06 -1.95
CA ILE A 147 -8.93 3.08 -2.34
C ILE A 147 -8.35 1.66 -2.44
N GLU A 148 -8.72 0.75 -1.55
CA GLU A 148 -8.31 -0.65 -1.63
C GLU A 148 -8.91 -1.35 -2.86
N SER A 149 -10.22 -1.20 -3.11
CA SER A 149 -10.88 -1.74 -4.31
C SER A 149 -10.28 -1.19 -5.60
N TYR A 150 -9.83 0.06 -5.60
CA TYR A 150 -9.14 0.66 -6.74
C TYR A 150 -7.76 0.04 -6.94
N CYS A 151 -7.00 -0.16 -5.87
CA CYS A 151 -5.70 -0.85 -5.92
C CYS A 151 -5.85 -2.29 -6.42
N ASP A 152 -6.86 -3.04 -5.94
CA ASP A 152 -7.13 -4.42 -6.38
C ASP A 152 -7.48 -4.49 -7.88
N THR A 153 -8.22 -3.51 -8.36
CA THR A 153 -8.56 -3.43 -9.79
C THR A 153 -7.33 -3.13 -10.64
N LEU A 154 -6.50 -2.15 -10.21
CA LEU A 154 -5.24 -1.83 -10.88
C LEU A 154 -4.32 -3.04 -10.92
N GLU A 155 -4.18 -3.75 -9.80
CA GLU A 155 -3.37 -4.96 -9.71
C GLU A 155 -3.87 -6.05 -10.66
N SER A 156 -5.20 -6.22 -10.76
CA SER A 156 -5.81 -7.18 -11.68
C SER A 156 -5.56 -6.83 -13.15
N GLU A 157 -5.59 -5.55 -13.51
CA GLU A 157 -5.28 -5.06 -14.86
C GLU A 157 -3.80 -5.32 -15.19
N LEU A 158 -2.88 -4.96 -14.30
CA LEU A 158 -1.44 -5.20 -14.48
C LEU A 158 -1.12 -6.71 -14.57
N LEU A 159 -1.76 -7.52 -13.72
CA LEU A 159 -1.57 -8.97 -13.75
C LEU A 159 -2.07 -9.59 -15.07
N ALA A 160 -3.15 -9.06 -15.66
CA ALA A 160 -3.65 -9.55 -16.94
C ALA A 160 -2.63 -9.34 -18.08
N GLU A 161 -1.82 -8.28 -18.00
CA GLU A 161 -0.71 -8.05 -18.94
C GLU A 161 0.45 -9.01 -18.68
N GLU A 162 0.86 -9.18 -17.43
CA GLU A 162 2.00 -10.02 -17.03
C GLU A 162 1.73 -11.54 -17.19
N LYS A 163 0.49 -11.99 -17.13
CA LYS A 163 0.10 -13.40 -17.36
C LYS A 163 0.49 -13.93 -18.74
N LYS A 164 0.67 -13.05 -19.74
CA LYS A 164 1.14 -13.44 -21.08
C LYS A 164 2.54 -14.05 -21.03
N ASP A 165 3.35 -13.65 -20.04
CA ASP A 165 4.72 -14.11 -19.81
C ASP A 165 4.83 -15.14 -18.66
N CYS A 166 3.71 -15.75 -18.26
CA CYS A 166 3.62 -16.69 -17.13
C CYS A 166 4.07 -16.08 -15.80
N ASN A 167 3.80 -14.80 -15.60
CA ASN A 167 4.11 -14.09 -14.36
C ASN A 167 2.93 -14.12 -13.39
N VAL A 168 3.23 -14.12 -12.10
CA VAL A 168 2.28 -13.96 -11.00
C VAL A 168 2.74 -12.87 -10.05
N PHE A 169 1.79 -12.26 -9.34
CA PHE A 169 2.08 -11.26 -8.34
C PHE A 169 2.13 -11.87 -6.94
N VAL A 170 3.03 -11.33 -6.12
CA VAL A 170 2.99 -11.53 -4.67
C VAL A 170 2.16 -10.41 -4.02
N PRO A 171 1.67 -10.60 -2.78
CA PRO A 171 0.86 -9.57 -2.10
C PRO A 171 1.57 -8.21 -2.03
N ARG A 172 0.79 -7.14 -2.19
CA ARG A 172 1.28 -5.75 -2.05
C ARG A 172 2.00 -5.53 -0.73
N TYR A 173 3.08 -4.75 -0.77
CA TYR A 173 3.83 -4.34 0.41
C TYR A 173 4.08 -2.83 0.39
N SER A 174 3.69 -2.12 1.42
CA SER A 174 3.78 -0.66 1.47
C SER A 174 4.80 -0.17 2.50
N PRO A 175 5.46 0.98 2.27
CA PRO A 175 6.23 1.65 3.31
C PRO A 175 5.38 1.92 4.56
N GLY A 176 5.97 1.76 5.74
CA GLY A 176 5.27 1.83 7.04
C GLY A 176 4.81 0.48 7.58
N TYR A 177 4.87 -0.60 6.79
CA TYR A 177 4.61 -1.96 7.27
C TYR A 177 5.91 -2.69 7.62
N GLY A 178 5.83 -3.59 8.61
CA GLY A 178 6.96 -4.38 9.08
C GLY A 178 8.17 -3.51 9.39
N ASP A 179 9.31 -3.86 8.82
CA ASP A 179 10.57 -3.16 9.01
C ASP A 179 10.94 -2.18 7.86
N VAL A 180 10.01 -1.86 6.96
CA VAL A 180 10.19 -0.83 5.92
C VAL A 180 9.74 0.53 6.46
N PRO A 181 10.67 1.46 6.76
CA PRO A 181 10.31 2.77 7.31
C PRO A 181 9.44 3.59 6.35
N LEU A 182 8.52 4.38 6.91
CA LEU A 182 7.60 5.23 6.15
C LEU A 182 8.34 6.27 5.28
N VAL A 183 9.55 6.67 5.66
CA VAL A 183 10.41 7.58 4.87
C VAL A 183 10.67 7.07 3.45
N ASN A 184 10.60 5.75 3.22
CA ASN A 184 10.74 5.16 1.88
C ASN A 184 9.63 5.58 0.90
N GLN A 185 8.57 6.23 1.37
CA GLN A 185 7.59 6.88 0.48
C GLN A 185 8.24 7.90 -0.46
N LYS A 186 9.33 8.55 -0.04
CA LYS A 186 10.09 9.47 -0.90
C LYS A 186 10.55 8.82 -2.20
N ILE A 187 10.89 7.54 -2.19
CA ILE A 187 11.30 6.78 -3.38
C ILE A 187 10.16 6.74 -4.41
N PHE A 188 8.94 6.47 -3.96
CA PHE A 188 7.75 6.47 -4.82
C PHE A 188 7.49 7.85 -5.40
N PHE A 189 7.58 8.88 -4.56
CA PHE A 189 7.34 10.26 -4.98
C PHE A 189 8.37 10.72 -6.00
N ASP A 190 9.64 10.34 -5.83
CA ASP A 190 10.68 10.69 -6.77
C ASP A 190 10.56 9.94 -8.10
N ILE A 191 10.39 8.62 -8.08
CA ILE A 191 10.30 7.81 -9.30
C ILE A 191 9.03 8.14 -10.09
N LEU A 192 7.87 8.14 -9.41
CA LEU A 192 6.57 8.29 -10.06
C LEU A 192 6.16 9.74 -10.26
N LYS A 193 6.96 10.71 -9.77
CA LYS A 193 6.63 12.14 -9.80
C LYS A 193 5.21 12.40 -9.26
N CYS A 194 4.91 11.84 -8.08
CA CYS A 194 3.56 11.79 -7.51
C CYS A 194 2.91 13.16 -7.36
N GLU A 195 3.67 14.20 -7.06
CA GLU A 195 3.17 15.58 -6.98
C GLU A 195 2.61 16.04 -8.33
N LYS A 196 3.38 15.85 -9.40
CA LYS A 196 2.99 16.27 -10.75
C LYS A 196 1.88 15.41 -11.33
N ASN A 197 1.99 14.08 -11.17
CA ASN A 197 1.11 13.14 -11.86
C ASN A 197 -0.20 12.89 -11.13
N LEU A 198 -0.18 12.94 -9.79
CA LEU A 198 -1.32 12.60 -8.94
C LEU A 198 -1.79 13.75 -8.05
N GLY A 199 -0.98 14.79 -7.87
CA GLY A 199 -1.24 15.86 -6.91
C GLY A 199 -1.11 15.39 -5.46
N LEU A 200 -0.29 14.35 -5.21
CA LEU A 200 0.04 13.88 -3.88
C LEU A 200 1.19 14.70 -3.29
N THR A 201 1.14 14.97 -1.98
CA THR A 201 2.24 15.54 -1.21
C THR A 201 2.51 14.68 0.01
N LEU A 202 3.70 14.82 0.60
CA LEU A 202 4.07 14.21 1.87
C LEU A 202 4.11 15.28 2.97
N THR A 203 3.60 14.94 4.14
CA THR A 203 3.82 15.71 5.36
C THR A 203 5.26 15.52 5.87
N ASP A 204 5.68 16.29 6.88
CA ASP A 204 6.98 16.11 7.52
C ASP A 204 7.16 14.72 8.15
N SER A 205 6.06 14.07 8.52
CA SER A 205 6.01 12.67 9.01
C SER A 205 5.84 11.62 7.90
N PHE A 206 5.97 12.01 6.64
CA PHE A 206 5.84 11.17 5.46
C PHE A 206 4.44 10.56 5.23
N LEU A 207 3.40 11.14 5.81
CA LEU A 207 2.01 10.78 5.49
C LEU A 207 1.60 11.44 4.17
N MET A 208 0.85 10.69 3.36
CA MET A 208 0.35 11.21 2.08
C MET A 208 -0.86 12.12 2.27
N MET A 209 -0.91 13.18 1.46
CA MET A 209 -2.07 14.05 1.30
C MET A 209 -2.41 14.12 -0.20
N PRO A 210 -3.67 13.81 -0.62
CA PRO A 210 -4.84 13.40 0.18
C PRO A 210 -4.64 12.08 0.93
N GLU A 211 -5.40 11.89 2.03
CA GLU A 211 -5.28 10.71 2.91
C GLU A 211 -5.68 9.39 2.22
N LYS A 212 -6.70 9.45 1.33
CA LYS A 212 -7.15 8.26 0.61
C LYS A 212 -6.26 7.97 -0.58
N SER A 213 -5.01 7.62 -0.26
CA SER A 213 -3.93 7.31 -1.19
C SER A 213 -3.11 6.13 -0.71
N VAL A 214 -2.51 5.39 -1.64
CA VAL A 214 -1.68 4.21 -1.38
C VAL A 214 -0.42 4.28 -2.23
N THR A 215 0.71 3.90 -1.66
CA THR A 215 1.92 3.54 -2.40
C THR A 215 2.31 2.11 -2.04
N ALA A 216 2.67 1.28 -3.00
CA ALA A 216 3.07 -0.08 -2.71
C ALA A 216 4.04 -0.66 -3.75
N PHE A 217 4.77 -1.68 -3.32
CA PHE A 217 5.51 -2.62 -4.15
C PHE A 217 4.60 -3.82 -4.46
N ILE A 218 4.67 -4.33 -5.68
CA ILE A 218 4.10 -5.60 -6.10
C ILE A 218 5.21 -6.42 -6.73
N GLY A 219 5.61 -7.49 -6.08
CA GLY A 219 6.63 -8.38 -6.63
C GLY A 219 6.08 -9.21 -7.77
N ILE A 220 6.90 -9.43 -8.78
CA ILE A 220 6.60 -10.24 -9.97
C ILE A 220 7.48 -11.47 -9.94
N LYS A 221 6.83 -12.63 -9.92
CA LYS A 221 7.45 -13.95 -9.92
C LYS A 221 7.08 -14.70 -11.17
N LYS A 222 8.05 -15.35 -11.81
CA LYS A 222 7.81 -16.25 -12.92
C LYS A 222 7.39 -17.62 -12.41
N ILE A 223 6.34 -18.22 -13.01
CA ILE A 223 5.91 -19.60 -12.75
C ILE A 223 6.75 -20.56 -13.58
#